data_841a198b18282861c7149af98973af9d
#
_entry.id   841a198b18282861c7149af98973af9d
#
_cell.length_a   1.000
_cell.length_b   1.000
_cell.length_c   1.000
_cell.angle_alpha   90.00
_cell.angle_beta   90.00
_cell.angle_gamma   90.00
#
_symmetry.space_group_name_H-M   'P 1'
#
loop_
_entity.id
_entity.type
_entity.pdbx_description
1 polymer ?
#
loop_
_entity_poly.entity_id
_entity_poly.type
_entity_poly.pdbx_seq_one_letter_code
_entity_poly.pdbx_strand_id
1 'polypeptide(L)'
;GGNLIRDILEADLEKVKSAEYLILVPAQNPEVLREYLYKNNYEIIKEDLCLDEGIYYELFKVRSAEGQTTELDSIYYEISPILLRSKHSLMKDFLQNKIDEYNKILGFITEATVSANKRREEIKEKISIITSMLNYL
;
A
#
# COMPACT_ATOMS: atom_id res chain seq x y z
N GLY A 1 -10.83 -4.15 -6.47
CA GLY A 1 -9.66 -3.49 -5.88
C GLY A 1 -9.91 -3.02 -4.46
N GLY A 2 -8.97 -2.26 -3.94
CA GLY A 2 -9.03 -1.76 -2.56
C GLY A 2 -10.27 -0.93 -2.25
N ASN A 3 -10.72 -0.12 -3.20
CA ASN A 3 -11.95 0.67 -3.06
C ASN A 3 -13.19 -0.19 -2.88
N LEU A 4 -13.32 -1.24 -3.68
CA LEU A 4 -14.45 -2.15 -3.59
C LEU A 4 -14.46 -2.93 -2.28
N ILE A 5 -13.30 -3.42 -1.85
CA ILE A 5 -13.17 -4.15 -0.58
C ILE A 5 -13.54 -3.24 0.59
N ARG A 6 -13.06 -1.99 0.61
CA ARG A 6 -13.44 -1.00 1.61
C ARG A 6 -14.95 -0.81 1.68
N ASP A 7 -15.60 -0.63 0.53
CA ASP A 7 -17.04 -0.41 0.45
C ASP A 7 -17.82 -1.63 0.97
N ILE A 8 -17.35 -2.84 0.68
CA ILE A 8 -17.94 -4.07 1.19
C ILE A 8 -17.79 -4.16 2.71
N LEU A 9 -16.62 -3.82 3.25
CA LEU A 9 -16.38 -3.83 4.70
C LEU A 9 -17.29 -2.83 5.43
N GLU A 10 -17.50 -1.65 4.85
CA GLU A 10 -18.39 -0.63 5.43
C GLU A 10 -19.86 -1.03 5.36
N ALA A 11 -20.27 -1.76 4.33
CA ALA A 11 -21.66 -2.12 4.10
C ALA A 11 -22.22 -3.11 5.13
N ASP A 12 -21.38 -3.94 5.74
CA ASP A 12 -21.81 -4.96 6.71
C ASP A 12 -20.84 -5.09 7.88
N LEU A 13 -20.73 -4.01 8.65
CA LEU A 13 -19.80 -3.92 9.77
C LEU A 13 -20.05 -4.98 10.86
N GLU A 14 -21.30 -5.29 11.15
CA GLU A 14 -21.63 -6.27 12.19
C GLU A 14 -21.12 -7.66 11.83
N LYS A 15 -21.30 -8.06 10.58
CA LYS A 15 -20.82 -9.35 10.09
C LYS A 15 -19.29 -9.41 10.07
N VAL A 16 -18.65 -8.31 9.68
CA VAL A 16 -17.20 -8.18 9.69
C VAL A 16 -16.64 -8.27 11.11
N LYS A 17 -17.26 -7.58 12.06
CA LYS A 17 -16.86 -7.61 13.48
C LYS A 17 -17.00 -8.98 14.10
N SER A 18 -17.95 -9.80 13.65
CA SER A 18 -18.16 -11.15 14.15
C SER A 18 -17.18 -12.18 13.58
N ALA A 19 -16.49 -11.85 12.50
CA ALA A 19 -15.51 -12.73 11.89
C ALA A 19 -14.21 -12.79 12.74
N GLU A 20 -13.65 -13.98 12.89
CA GLU A 20 -12.38 -14.18 13.61
C GLU A 20 -11.23 -13.48 12.88
N TYR A 21 -11.18 -13.63 11.58
CA TYR A 21 -10.28 -12.90 10.70
C TYR A 21 -10.80 -12.89 9.27
N LEU A 22 -10.23 -12.03 8.44
CA LEU A 22 -10.52 -11.93 7.01
C LEU A 22 -9.22 -11.99 6.23
N ILE A 23 -9.28 -12.61 5.06
CA ILE A 23 -8.20 -12.57 4.07
C ILE A 23 -8.66 -11.68 2.93
N LEU A 24 -7.88 -10.63 2.65
CA LEU A 24 -8.22 -9.63 1.64
C LEU A 24 -7.11 -9.58 0.59
N VAL A 25 -7.50 -9.71 -0.67
CA VAL A 25 -6.58 -9.67 -1.82
C VAL A 25 -7.11 -8.67 -2.85
N PRO A 26 -6.80 -7.38 -2.71
CA PRO A 26 -7.25 -6.39 -3.67
C PRO A 26 -6.56 -6.60 -5.02
N ALA A 27 -7.34 -6.57 -6.11
CA ALA A 27 -6.79 -6.64 -7.46
C ALA A 27 -6.08 -5.35 -7.87
N GLN A 28 -6.52 -4.22 -7.31
CA GLN A 28 -6.01 -2.88 -7.60
C GLN A 28 -6.04 -2.01 -6.34
N ASN A 29 -5.21 -0.98 -6.32
CA ASN A 29 -5.20 0.05 -5.27
C ASN A 29 -5.08 -0.51 -3.84
N PRO A 30 -4.10 -1.38 -3.57
CA PRO A 30 -3.92 -1.92 -2.21
C PRO A 30 -3.61 -0.82 -1.18
N GLU A 31 -3.03 0.30 -1.61
CA GLU A 31 -2.73 1.46 -0.75
C GLU A 31 -4.00 2.07 -0.15
N VAL A 32 -5.10 2.10 -0.90
CA VAL A 32 -6.39 2.61 -0.41
C VAL A 32 -6.93 1.69 0.69
N LEU A 33 -6.84 0.40 0.49
CA LEU A 33 -7.26 -0.59 1.48
C LEU A 33 -6.39 -0.52 2.74
N ARG A 34 -5.08 -0.44 2.58
CA ARG A 34 -4.15 -0.35 3.72
C ARG A 34 -4.43 0.87 4.57
N GLU A 35 -4.59 2.04 3.94
CA GLU A 35 -4.94 3.27 4.65
C GLU A 35 -6.25 3.11 5.44
N TYR A 36 -7.27 2.57 4.81
CA TYR A 36 -8.55 2.31 5.47
C TYR A 36 -8.41 1.39 6.67
N LEU A 37 -7.68 0.30 6.54
CA LEU A 37 -7.49 -0.67 7.62
C LEU A 37 -6.77 -0.04 8.82
N TYR A 38 -5.72 0.74 8.59
CA TYR A 38 -5.02 1.43 9.68
C TYR A 38 -5.89 2.47 10.39
N LYS A 39 -6.76 3.15 9.66
CA LYS A 39 -7.57 4.25 10.19
C LYS A 39 -8.91 3.85 10.79
N ASN A 40 -9.36 2.60 10.64
CA ASN A 40 -10.74 2.21 10.92
C ASN A 40 -10.91 0.94 11.77
N ASN A 41 -10.19 0.84 12.88
CA ASN A 41 -10.39 -0.23 13.87
C ASN A 41 -10.16 -1.64 13.31
N TYR A 42 -9.09 -1.80 12.57
CA TYR A 42 -8.61 -3.11 12.14
C TYR A 42 -7.18 -3.35 12.61
N GLU A 43 -6.89 -4.59 12.93
CA GLU A 43 -5.52 -5.06 13.12
C GLU A 43 -5.12 -5.83 11.87
N ILE A 44 -4.02 -5.44 11.24
CA ILE A 44 -3.41 -6.23 10.18
C ILE A 44 -2.51 -7.27 10.86
N ILE A 45 -2.98 -8.51 10.91
CA ILE A 45 -2.29 -9.61 11.59
C ILE A 45 -1.05 -10.01 10.79
N LYS A 46 -1.18 -10.06 9.47
CA LYS A 46 -0.13 -10.46 8.56
C LYS A 46 -0.35 -9.86 7.18
N GLU A 47 0.73 -9.57 6.49
CA GLU A 47 0.70 -9.25 5.07
C GLU A 47 1.60 -10.22 4.32
N ASP A 48 1.28 -10.44 3.06
CA ASP A 48 2.11 -11.21 2.15
C ASP A 48 2.14 -10.53 0.79
N LEU A 49 3.08 -10.92 -0.02
CA LEU A 49 3.30 -10.37 -1.36
C LEU A 49 3.57 -11.53 -2.30
N CYS A 50 2.87 -11.59 -3.42
CA CYS A 50 3.14 -12.56 -4.46
C CYS A 50 3.25 -11.92 -5.83
N LEU A 51 3.96 -12.59 -6.71
CA LEU A 51 4.15 -12.17 -8.10
C LEU A 51 3.56 -13.24 -8.99
N ASP A 52 2.62 -12.85 -9.85
CA ASP A 52 1.98 -13.73 -10.80
C ASP A 52 1.89 -13.04 -12.17
N GLU A 53 2.46 -13.65 -13.18
CA GLU A 53 2.49 -13.12 -14.54
C GLU A 53 2.95 -11.66 -14.63
N GLY A 54 3.98 -11.32 -13.85
CA GLY A 54 4.55 -9.97 -13.83
C GLY A 54 3.77 -8.95 -13.01
N ILE A 55 2.69 -9.36 -12.34
CA ILE A 55 1.87 -8.49 -11.51
C ILE A 55 2.07 -8.85 -10.04
N TYR A 56 2.34 -7.83 -9.21
CA TYR A 56 2.42 -7.99 -7.77
C TYR A 56 1.05 -7.90 -7.13
N TYR A 57 0.75 -8.85 -6.25
CA TYR A 57 -0.47 -8.87 -5.45
C TYR A 57 -0.10 -8.79 -3.97
N GLU A 58 -0.78 -7.90 -3.24
CA GLU A 58 -0.61 -7.73 -1.81
C GLU A 58 -1.78 -8.39 -1.09
N LEU A 59 -1.46 -9.22 -0.10
CA LEU A 59 -2.44 -10.00 0.65
C LEU A 59 -2.46 -9.51 2.10
N PHE A 60 -3.66 -9.39 2.67
CA PHE A 60 -3.86 -8.93 4.04
C PHE A 60 -4.64 -9.95 4.83
N LYS A 61 -4.12 -10.33 5.99
CA LYS A 61 -4.88 -11.04 7.00
C LYS A 61 -5.21 -10.05 8.11
N VAL A 62 -6.49 -9.81 8.32
CA VAL A 62 -6.96 -8.75 9.23
C VAL A 62 -8.03 -9.27 10.16
N ARG A 63 -8.20 -8.57 11.28
CA ARG A 63 -9.35 -8.75 12.16
C ARG A 63 -9.86 -7.40 12.63
N SER A 64 -11.14 -7.34 12.98
CA SER A 64 -11.71 -6.18 13.63
C SER A 64 -11.06 -6.00 15.01
N ALA A 65 -10.66 -4.79 15.35
CA ALA A 65 -9.98 -4.49 16.61
C ALA A 65 -10.37 -3.09 17.06
N GLU A 66 -11.40 -3.02 17.91
CA GLU A 66 -11.95 -1.76 18.39
C GLU A 66 -10.88 -0.91 19.08
N GLY A 67 -10.84 0.38 18.78
CA GLY A 67 -9.89 1.31 19.35
C GLY A 67 -8.52 1.33 18.66
N GLN A 68 -8.29 0.48 17.68
CA GLN A 68 -7.04 0.47 16.91
C GLN A 68 -7.16 1.37 15.67
N THR A 69 -6.70 2.60 15.81
CA THR A 69 -6.58 3.53 14.70
C THR A 69 -5.17 4.10 14.70
N THR A 70 -4.53 4.09 13.55
CA THR A 70 -3.18 4.59 13.39
C THR A 70 -3.10 5.40 12.11
N GLU A 71 -2.44 6.55 12.18
CA GLU A 71 -2.14 7.34 11.00
C GLU A 71 -0.64 7.23 10.72
N LEU A 72 -0.32 6.76 9.51
CA LEU A 72 1.06 6.62 9.05
C LEU A 72 1.39 7.72 8.04
N ASP A 73 2.67 7.98 7.83
CA ASP A 73 3.11 8.75 6.68
C ASP A 73 2.62 8.05 5.41
N SER A 74 2.15 8.83 4.44
CA SER A 74 1.42 8.30 3.27
C SER A 74 2.18 7.26 2.48
N ILE A 75 3.50 7.33 2.46
CA ILE A 75 4.32 6.34 1.75
C ILE A 75 4.15 4.92 2.30
N TYR A 76 3.84 4.78 3.59
CA TYR A 76 3.64 3.47 4.22
C TYR A 76 2.29 2.84 3.92
N TYR A 77 1.38 3.55 3.27
CA TYR A 77 0.19 2.93 2.70
C TYR A 77 0.50 2.29 1.35
N GLU A 78 1.45 2.84 0.60
CA GLU A 78 1.93 2.27 -0.66
C GLU A 78 2.94 1.15 -0.44
N ILE A 79 3.81 1.30 0.56
CA ILE A 79 4.86 0.33 0.89
C ILE A 79 4.61 -0.20 2.29
N SER A 80 4.19 -1.46 2.39
CA SER A 80 3.85 -2.08 3.66
C SER A 80 4.99 -2.04 4.67
N PRO A 81 4.80 -1.42 5.83
CA PRO A 81 5.81 -1.48 6.89
C PRO A 81 6.01 -2.89 7.44
N ILE A 82 4.99 -3.75 7.38
CA ILE A 82 5.09 -5.14 7.81
C ILE A 82 6.02 -5.92 6.88
N LEU A 83 5.81 -5.84 5.58
CA LEU A 83 6.63 -6.52 4.58
C LEU A 83 8.07 -5.99 4.58
N LEU A 84 8.22 -4.67 4.81
CA LEU A 84 9.53 -4.04 4.87
C LEU A 84 10.33 -4.54 6.09
N ARG A 85 9.73 -4.54 7.28
CA ARG A 85 10.38 -5.01 8.51
C ARG A 85 10.72 -6.50 8.48
N SER A 86 9.86 -7.31 7.89
CA SER A 86 10.09 -8.75 7.75
C SER A 86 11.10 -9.07 6.65
N LYS A 87 11.49 -8.10 5.86
CA LYS A 87 12.39 -8.26 4.72
C LYS A 87 11.92 -9.37 3.79
N HIS A 88 10.63 -9.30 3.42
CA HIS A 88 10.04 -10.28 2.51
C HIS A 88 10.91 -10.45 1.26
N SER A 89 11.07 -11.69 0.81
CA SER A 89 12.01 -12.02 -0.27
C SER A 89 11.72 -11.31 -1.60
N LEU A 90 10.48 -10.92 -1.86
CA LEU A 90 10.09 -10.19 -3.07
C LEU A 90 10.20 -8.67 -2.93
N MET A 91 10.51 -8.15 -1.74
CA MET A 91 10.47 -6.69 -1.50
C MET A 91 11.50 -5.92 -2.32
N LYS A 92 12.69 -6.45 -2.53
CA LYS A 92 13.69 -5.75 -3.36
C LYS A 92 13.19 -5.50 -4.76
N ASP A 93 12.67 -6.52 -5.42
CA ASP A 93 12.14 -6.41 -6.78
C ASP A 93 10.87 -5.55 -6.82
N PHE A 94 10.02 -5.70 -5.81
CA PHE A 94 8.82 -4.87 -5.68
C PHE A 94 9.16 -3.38 -5.56
N LEU A 95 10.12 -3.02 -4.71
CA LEU A 95 10.54 -1.63 -4.54
C LEU A 95 11.22 -1.09 -5.81
N GLN A 96 12.04 -1.88 -6.46
CA GLN A 96 12.65 -1.49 -7.73
C GLN A 96 11.59 -1.25 -8.80
N ASN A 97 10.59 -2.11 -8.87
CA ASN A 97 9.45 -1.96 -9.77
C ASN A 97 8.70 -0.64 -9.51
N LYS A 98 8.51 -0.27 -8.25
CA LYS A 98 7.89 1.01 -7.86
C LYS A 98 8.72 2.20 -8.32
N ILE A 99 10.03 2.14 -8.13
CA ILE A 99 10.94 3.18 -8.61
C ILE A 99 10.85 3.34 -10.12
N ASP A 100 10.86 2.22 -10.85
CA ASP A 100 10.77 2.22 -12.31
C ASP A 100 9.44 2.81 -12.80
N GLU A 101 8.33 2.48 -12.15
CA GLU A 101 7.01 3.05 -12.45
C GLU A 101 6.99 4.56 -12.22
N TYR A 102 7.53 5.04 -11.11
CA TYR A 102 7.58 6.48 -10.83
C TYR A 102 8.51 7.22 -11.78
N ASN A 103 9.63 6.63 -12.16
CA ASN A 103 10.51 7.21 -13.18
C ASN A 103 9.82 7.31 -14.53
N LYS A 104 9.01 6.32 -14.89
CA LYS A 104 8.20 6.35 -16.12
C LYS A 104 7.19 7.50 -16.07
N ILE A 105 6.51 7.68 -14.94
CA ILE A 105 5.57 8.79 -14.74
C ILE A 105 6.28 10.14 -14.88
N LEU A 106 7.47 10.28 -14.28
CA LEU A 106 8.27 11.51 -14.44
C LEU A 106 8.57 11.83 -15.89
N GLY A 107 8.85 10.81 -16.70
CA GLY A 107 9.11 10.97 -18.14
C GLY A 107 7.91 11.49 -18.91
N PHE A 108 6.69 11.31 -18.43
CA PHE A 108 5.46 11.81 -19.03
C PHE A 108 5.11 13.24 -18.60
N ILE A 109 5.70 13.74 -17.53
CA ILE A 109 5.44 15.11 -17.05
C ILE A 109 6.39 16.07 -17.80
N THR A 110 5.91 16.66 -18.88
CA THR A 110 6.70 17.55 -19.73
C THR A 110 6.36 19.03 -19.57
N GLU A 111 5.25 19.35 -18.91
CA GLU A 111 4.80 20.72 -18.72
C GLU A 111 5.61 21.43 -17.64
N ALA A 112 5.70 22.77 -17.76
CA ALA A 112 6.40 23.63 -16.81
C ALA A 112 5.43 24.50 -15.98
N THR A 113 4.26 23.95 -15.66
CA THR A 113 3.28 24.62 -14.80
C THR A 113 3.63 24.43 -13.33
N VAL A 114 3.07 25.28 -12.46
CA VAL A 114 3.23 25.14 -11.00
C VAL A 114 2.73 23.77 -10.54
N SER A 115 1.58 23.35 -11.05
CA SER A 115 0.99 22.05 -10.73
C SER A 115 1.88 20.88 -11.17
N ALA A 116 2.40 20.92 -12.40
CA ALA A 116 3.30 19.90 -12.93
C ALA A 116 4.62 19.85 -12.13
N ASN A 117 5.18 20.99 -11.79
CA ASN A 117 6.40 21.07 -10.99
C ASN A 117 6.19 20.48 -9.60
N LYS A 118 5.06 20.78 -8.95
CA LYS A 118 4.71 20.22 -7.64
C LYS A 118 4.60 18.69 -7.71
N ARG A 119 3.90 18.17 -8.70
CA ARG A 119 3.75 16.72 -8.92
C ARG A 119 5.11 16.07 -9.15
N ARG A 120 5.96 16.71 -9.93
CA ARG A 120 7.31 16.21 -10.22
C ARG A 120 8.15 16.09 -8.94
N GLU A 121 8.11 17.10 -8.07
CA GLU A 121 8.83 17.09 -6.80
C GLU A 121 8.28 16.02 -5.84
N GLU A 122 6.97 15.85 -5.76
CA GLU A 122 6.35 14.82 -4.95
C GLU A 122 6.79 13.41 -5.38
N ILE A 123 6.85 13.16 -6.69
CA ILE A 123 7.30 11.87 -7.22
C ILE A 123 8.78 11.63 -6.95
N LYS A 124 9.62 12.65 -7.12
CA LYS A 124 11.06 12.57 -6.81
C LYS A 124 11.30 12.26 -5.35
N GLU A 125 10.52 12.86 -4.46
CA GLU A 125 10.59 12.56 -3.03
C GLU A 125 10.21 11.10 -2.73
N LYS A 126 9.14 10.60 -3.34
CA LYS A 126 8.76 9.19 -3.20
C LYS A 126 9.88 8.26 -3.67
N ILE A 127 10.48 8.54 -4.82
CA ILE A 127 11.61 7.76 -5.33
C ILE A 127 12.77 7.76 -4.34
N SER A 128 13.09 8.91 -3.77
CA SER A 128 14.16 9.03 -2.77
C SER A 128 13.89 8.17 -1.54
N ILE A 129 12.66 8.23 -1.01
CA ILE A 129 12.25 7.44 0.15
C ILE A 129 12.32 5.93 -0.17
N ILE A 130 11.76 5.52 -1.29
CA ILE A 130 11.76 4.10 -1.70
C ILE A 130 13.19 3.60 -1.93
N THR A 131 14.07 4.43 -2.49
CA THR A 131 15.50 4.11 -2.65
C THR A 131 16.16 3.85 -1.30
N SER A 132 15.84 4.66 -0.28
CA SER A 132 16.34 4.46 1.07
C SER A 132 15.80 3.14 1.67
N MET A 133 14.55 2.80 1.41
CA MET A 133 13.97 1.52 1.84
C MET A 133 14.69 0.34 1.16
N LEU A 134 14.98 0.47 -0.12
CA LEU A 134 15.71 -0.55 -0.86
C LEU A 134 17.11 -0.77 -0.28
N ASN A 135 17.80 0.29 0.12
CA ASN A 135 19.10 0.21 0.77
C ASN A 135 19.05 -0.43 2.16
N TYR A 136 17.90 -0.34 2.84
CA TYR A 136 17.67 -1.01 4.13
C TYR A 136 17.60 -2.54 3.98
N LEU A 137 17.09 -3.03 2.86
CA LEU A 137 16.98 -4.45 2.60
C LEU A 137 18.33 -5.05 2.18
#